data_5e08d0482d930ea1540ec1527f63d5c7
#
_entry.id   5e08d0482d930ea1540ec1527f63d5c7
#
_cell.length_a   1.000
_cell.length_b   1.000
_cell.length_c   1.000
_cell.angle_alpha   90.00
_cell.angle_beta   90.00
_cell.angle_gamma   90.00
#
_symmetry.space_group_name_H-M   'P 1'
#
loop_
_entity.id
_entity.type
_entity.pdbx_description
1 polymer ?
#
loop_
_entity_poly.entity_id
_entity_poly.type
_entity_poly.pdbx_seq_one_letter_code
_entity_poly.pdbx_strand_id
1 'polypeptide(L)'
;IDSYVEKRAPGWMKDMLAAYDNDPYARLVEMAKIAQKDGVIKGILVHQGESNTGDPRWPYQLKKVYDNLIHDLGLQGQVVPLLVGEVVHSDQGGVCASHNDVIATVPSVIPQAQVIGSSGCTVAFDNLHFNAAGYRELGRRYGLRMLQLLGYDASAPAQSQNECNLTDNVMVTGTNPIITNQFTADPTARVFNGKIYMYPSHDIPSVITHHDGSAWFSMEDYHVFSSEDLTTWTDHGVIVRQEDVPWGKPDAYSMWAPDCVEKD
;
A
#
# COMPACT_ATOMS: atom_id res chain seq x y z
N ILE A 1 -12.87 -19.40 -7.71
CA ILE A 1 -13.45 -18.04 -7.82
C ILE A 1 -14.95 -18.17 -7.74
N ASP A 2 -15.55 -17.39 -6.86
CA ASP A 2 -16.99 -17.40 -6.64
C ASP A 2 -17.71 -17.02 -7.96
N SER A 3 -18.80 -17.70 -8.27
CA SER A 3 -19.67 -17.42 -9.43
C SER A 3 -20.14 -15.93 -9.50
N TYR A 4 -20.04 -15.22 -8.39
CA TYR A 4 -20.26 -13.78 -8.31
C TYR A 4 -19.22 -12.98 -9.12
N VAL A 5 -17.94 -13.31 -8.97
CA VAL A 5 -16.84 -12.65 -9.70
C VAL A 5 -16.95 -12.92 -11.19
N GLU A 6 -17.25 -14.16 -11.57
CA GLU A 6 -17.44 -14.54 -12.99
C GLU A 6 -18.56 -13.75 -13.68
N LYS A 7 -19.67 -13.51 -12.97
CA LYS A 7 -20.86 -12.89 -13.55
C LYS A 7 -20.90 -11.36 -13.44
N ARG A 8 -20.24 -10.75 -12.46
CA ARG A 8 -20.39 -9.34 -12.11
C ARG A 8 -19.09 -8.53 -12.14
N ALA A 9 -17.93 -9.19 -12.17
CA ALA A 9 -16.67 -8.47 -12.25
C ALA A 9 -16.56 -7.73 -13.59
N PRO A 10 -16.17 -6.45 -13.59
CA PRO A 10 -15.85 -5.72 -14.80
C PRO A 10 -14.69 -6.38 -15.56
N GLY A 11 -14.60 -6.11 -16.87
CA GLY A 11 -13.60 -6.75 -17.75
C GLY A 11 -12.17 -6.63 -17.21
N TRP A 12 -11.78 -5.42 -16.79
CA TRP A 12 -10.45 -5.16 -16.24
C TRP A 12 -10.11 -6.03 -15.01
N MET A 13 -11.09 -6.31 -14.13
CA MET A 13 -10.88 -7.20 -12.98
C MET A 13 -10.69 -8.66 -13.41
N LYS A 14 -11.38 -9.09 -14.48
CA LYS A 14 -11.20 -10.44 -15.03
C LYS A 14 -9.82 -10.62 -15.63
N ASP A 15 -9.33 -9.61 -16.32
CA ASP A 15 -7.98 -9.61 -16.89
C ASP A 15 -6.91 -9.65 -15.78
N MET A 16 -7.09 -8.86 -14.70
CA MET A 16 -6.23 -8.94 -13.52
C MET A 16 -6.25 -10.33 -12.87
N LEU A 17 -7.43 -10.93 -12.70
CA LEU A 17 -7.54 -12.27 -12.12
C LEU A 17 -6.87 -13.32 -13.01
N ALA A 18 -7.03 -13.21 -14.34
CA ALA A 18 -6.40 -14.12 -15.29
C ALA A 18 -4.87 -14.07 -15.20
N ALA A 19 -4.27 -12.90 -14.93
CA ALA A 19 -2.83 -12.75 -14.73
C ALA A 19 -2.29 -13.52 -13.50
N TYR A 20 -3.19 -13.94 -12.59
CA TYR A 20 -2.87 -14.75 -11.39
C TYR A 20 -3.54 -16.13 -11.47
N ASP A 21 -3.67 -16.73 -12.65
CA ASP A 21 -4.32 -18.01 -12.88
C ASP A 21 -5.73 -18.09 -12.27
N ASN A 22 -6.41 -16.96 -12.20
CA ASN A 22 -7.68 -16.76 -11.52
C ASN A 22 -7.67 -17.11 -10.01
N ASP A 23 -6.50 -17.14 -9.39
CA ASP A 23 -6.35 -17.40 -7.96
C ASP A 23 -5.35 -16.42 -7.31
N PRO A 24 -5.75 -15.15 -7.07
CA PRO A 24 -4.91 -14.17 -6.42
C PRO A 24 -4.55 -14.55 -4.96
N TYR A 25 -5.38 -15.38 -4.31
CA TYR A 25 -5.06 -15.89 -2.98
C TYR A 25 -3.87 -16.86 -3.03
N ALA A 26 -3.85 -17.80 -4.00
CA ALA A 26 -2.70 -18.69 -4.18
C ALA A 26 -1.41 -17.90 -4.42
N ARG A 27 -1.49 -16.81 -5.21
CA ARG A 27 -0.36 -15.91 -5.43
C ARG A 27 0.12 -15.23 -4.14
N LEU A 28 -0.79 -14.75 -3.31
CA LEU A 28 -0.46 -14.16 -2.00
C LEU A 28 0.28 -15.18 -1.11
N VAL A 29 -0.23 -16.42 -1.03
CA VAL A 29 0.39 -17.50 -0.24
C VAL A 29 1.77 -17.86 -0.78
N GLU A 30 1.93 -17.94 -2.10
CA GLU A 30 3.23 -18.20 -2.74
C GLU A 30 4.27 -17.13 -2.35
N MET A 31 3.91 -15.84 -2.49
CA MET A 31 4.80 -14.74 -2.16
C MET A 31 5.16 -14.73 -0.66
N ALA A 32 4.19 -15.00 0.22
CA ALA A 32 4.44 -15.09 1.64
C ALA A 32 5.38 -16.26 1.98
N LYS A 33 5.25 -17.43 1.33
CA LYS A 33 6.18 -18.55 1.48
C LYS A 33 7.59 -18.26 0.99
N ILE A 34 7.73 -17.44 -0.06
CA ILE A 34 9.03 -16.95 -0.51
C ILE A 34 9.64 -16.07 0.58
N ALA A 35 8.89 -15.09 1.10
CA ALA A 35 9.36 -14.21 2.16
C ALA A 35 9.72 -14.96 3.47
N GLN A 36 9.04 -16.07 3.77
CA GLN A 36 9.35 -16.91 4.95
C GLN A 36 10.73 -17.59 4.86
N LYS A 37 11.38 -17.65 3.68
CA LYS A 37 12.74 -18.18 3.54
C LYS A 37 13.78 -17.26 4.17
N ASP A 38 13.50 -15.96 4.16
CA ASP A 38 14.43 -14.92 4.60
C ASP A 38 13.94 -14.14 5.83
N GLY A 39 12.71 -14.40 6.28
CA GLY A 39 12.11 -13.69 7.40
C GLY A 39 11.02 -14.47 8.14
N VAL A 40 10.44 -13.81 9.13
CA VAL A 40 9.36 -14.37 9.97
C VAL A 40 8.14 -13.47 9.86
N ILE A 41 6.98 -14.04 9.55
CA ILE A 41 5.71 -13.30 9.55
C ILE A 41 5.32 -13.00 11.00
N LYS A 42 5.23 -11.72 11.33
CA LYS A 42 4.92 -11.21 12.67
C LYS A 42 3.52 -10.65 12.81
N GLY A 43 2.84 -10.39 11.69
CA GLY A 43 1.48 -9.86 11.67
C GLY A 43 0.94 -9.76 10.27
N ILE A 44 -0.34 -9.50 10.15
CA ILE A 44 -1.06 -9.29 8.88
C ILE A 44 -1.71 -7.91 8.94
N LEU A 45 -1.53 -7.12 7.89
CA LEU A 45 -2.16 -5.82 7.74
C LEU A 45 -3.22 -5.90 6.64
N VAL A 46 -4.40 -5.34 6.91
CA VAL A 46 -5.52 -5.29 5.96
C VAL A 46 -6.05 -3.86 5.89
N HIS A 47 -6.17 -3.34 4.69
CA HIS A 47 -6.91 -2.12 4.40
C HIS A 47 -7.80 -2.39 3.19
N GLN A 48 -9.08 -2.62 3.45
CA GLN A 48 -10.08 -2.96 2.43
C GLN A 48 -11.48 -2.81 3.05
N GLY A 49 -12.47 -2.49 2.24
CA GLY A 49 -13.85 -2.44 2.72
C GLY A 49 -14.78 -1.62 1.82
N GLU A 50 -14.26 -0.74 0.99
CA GLU A 50 -15.02 0.21 0.19
C GLU A 50 -16.03 -0.49 -0.72
N SER A 51 -15.59 -1.54 -1.42
CA SER A 51 -16.46 -2.36 -2.30
C SER A 51 -17.47 -3.22 -1.53
N ASN A 52 -17.32 -3.31 -0.21
CA ASN A 52 -18.19 -4.09 0.68
C ASN A 52 -18.99 -3.19 1.64
N THR A 53 -19.07 -1.90 1.34
CA THR A 53 -19.70 -0.92 2.23
C THR A 53 -21.06 -1.39 2.74
N GLY A 54 -21.18 -1.48 4.08
CA GLY A 54 -22.40 -1.90 4.74
C GLY A 54 -22.72 -3.40 4.73
N ASP A 55 -21.84 -4.27 4.19
CA ASP A 55 -22.07 -5.72 4.23
C ASP A 55 -21.69 -6.31 5.61
N PRO A 56 -22.65 -6.74 6.43
CA PRO A 56 -22.38 -7.28 7.76
C PRO A 56 -21.68 -8.65 7.73
N ARG A 57 -21.57 -9.28 6.56
CA ARG A 57 -20.89 -10.57 6.40
C ARG A 57 -19.37 -10.38 6.21
N TRP A 58 -18.93 -9.16 5.92
CA TRP A 58 -17.53 -8.88 5.61
C TRP A 58 -16.55 -9.35 6.69
N PRO A 59 -16.79 -9.19 8.02
CA PRO A 59 -15.89 -9.70 9.06
C PRO A 59 -15.70 -11.22 9.02
N TYR A 60 -16.73 -11.95 8.67
CA TYR A 60 -16.66 -13.42 8.53
C TYR A 60 -15.91 -13.85 7.25
N GLN A 61 -16.04 -13.07 6.18
CA GLN A 61 -15.26 -13.29 4.95
C GLN A 61 -13.78 -13.02 5.21
N LEU A 62 -13.47 -11.92 5.91
CA LEU A 62 -12.10 -11.60 6.35
C LEU A 62 -11.54 -12.70 7.26
N LYS A 63 -12.35 -13.21 8.21
CA LYS A 63 -11.94 -14.33 9.06
C LYS A 63 -11.56 -15.55 8.25
N LYS A 64 -12.32 -15.89 7.23
CA LYS A 64 -11.99 -17.03 6.36
C LYS A 64 -10.62 -16.84 5.67
N VAL A 65 -10.35 -15.64 5.17
CA VAL A 65 -9.03 -15.33 4.56
C VAL A 65 -7.93 -15.42 5.61
N TYR A 66 -8.13 -14.85 6.78
CA TYR A 66 -7.16 -14.90 7.88
C TYR A 66 -6.88 -16.34 8.31
N ASP A 67 -7.90 -17.14 8.58
CA ASP A 67 -7.75 -18.55 9.00
C ASP A 67 -7.02 -19.38 7.94
N ASN A 68 -7.33 -19.16 6.65
CA ASN A 68 -6.64 -19.81 5.56
C ASN A 68 -5.15 -19.42 5.51
N LEU A 69 -4.82 -18.13 5.66
CA LEU A 69 -3.43 -17.66 5.71
C LEU A 69 -2.66 -18.29 6.89
N ILE A 70 -3.27 -18.33 8.07
CA ILE A 70 -2.67 -18.99 9.24
C ILE A 70 -2.39 -20.48 8.96
N HIS A 71 -3.32 -21.16 8.29
CA HIS A 71 -3.16 -22.55 7.92
C HIS A 71 -2.07 -22.75 6.84
N ASP A 72 -2.20 -22.05 5.71
CA ASP A 72 -1.40 -22.30 4.50
C ASP A 72 0.06 -21.85 4.64
N LEU A 73 0.31 -20.91 5.57
CA LEU A 73 1.65 -20.43 5.92
C LEU A 73 2.27 -21.14 7.12
N GLY A 74 1.59 -22.15 7.68
CA GLY A 74 2.12 -22.92 8.83
C GLY A 74 2.25 -22.11 10.12
N LEU A 75 1.36 -21.14 10.34
CA LEU A 75 1.40 -20.22 11.49
C LEU A 75 0.52 -20.68 12.67
N GLN A 76 -0.02 -21.89 12.62
CA GLN A 76 -0.84 -22.45 13.69
C GLN A 76 -0.01 -22.54 15.00
N GLY A 77 -0.65 -22.17 16.11
CA GLY A 77 0.01 -22.14 17.41
C GLY A 77 0.84 -20.87 17.68
N GLN A 78 0.93 -19.96 16.72
CA GLN A 78 1.52 -18.65 16.90
C GLN A 78 0.43 -17.60 17.09
N VAL A 79 0.72 -16.55 17.86
CA VAL A 79 -0.13 -15.37 17.92
C VAL A 79 0.30 -14.44 16.78
N VAL A 80 -0.51 -14.36 15.71
CA VAL A 80 -0.29 -13.50 14.56
C VAL A 80 -1.36 -12.41 14.58
N PRO A 81 -1.03 -11.19 15.01
CA PRO A 81 -2.01 -10.11 15.04
C PRO A 81 -2.47 -9.73 13.63
N LEU A 82 -3.76 -9.39 13.51
CA LEU A 82 -4.38 -8.83 12.32
C LEU A 82 -4.70 -7.37 12.59
N LEU A 83 -4.09 -6.43 11.86
CA LEU A 83 -4.45 -5.02 11.94
C LEU A 83 -5.33 -4.65 10.76
N VAL A 84 -6.51 -4.10 11.07
CA VAL A 84 -7.54 -3.77 10.08
C VAL A 84 -7.80 -2.27 10.13
N GLY A 85 -7.45 -1.57 9.04
CA GLY A 85 -7.67 -0.13 8.94
C GLY A 85 -9.08 0.22 8.57
N GLU A 86 -9.60 1.27 9.20
CA GLU A 86 -10.83 1.91 8.75
C GLU A 86 -10.65 2.50 7.35
N VAL A 87 -11.72 2.47 6.56
CA VAL A 87 -11.84 3.28 5.35
C VAL A 87 -11.94 4.77 5.72
N VAL A 88 -11.95 5.66 4.73
CA VAL A 88 -12.04 7.11 4.98
C VAL A 88 -13.18 7.42 5.96
N HIS A 89 -12.84 8.10 7.05
CA HIS A 89 -13.77 8.36 8.15
C HIS A 89 -14.78 9.46 7.81
N SER A 90 -15.91 9.46 8.50
CA SER A 90 -17.01 10.42 8.31
C SER A 90 -16.60 11.87 8.60
N ASP A 91 -15.65 12.10 9.51
CA ASP A 91 -15.12 13.44 9.81
C ASP A 91 -14.35 14.07 8.64
N GLN A 92 -13.94 13.25 7.67
CA GLN A 92 -13.29 13.66 6.43
C GLN A 92 -14.25 13.54 5.21
N GLY A 93 -15.53 13.32 5.45
CA GLY A 93 -16.53 13.18 4.38
C GLY A 93 -16.46 11.87 3.60
N GLY A 94 -15.91 10.80 4.19
CA GLY A 94 -15.72 9.50 3.54
C GLY A 94 -17.03 8.93 2.98
N VAL A 95 -17.03 8.63 1.66
CA VAL A 95 -18.22 8.11 0.97
C VAL A 95 -18.58 6.68 1.40
N CYS A 96 -17.62 5.94 1.92
CA CYS A 96 -17.78 4.59 2.45
C CYS A 96 -17.73 4.52 3.98
N ALA A 97 -17.77 5.66 4.67
CA ALA A 97 -17.54 5.77 6.12
C ALA A 97 -18.46 4.86 6.98
N SER A 98 -19.67 4.56 6.51
CA SER A 98 -20.58 3.62 7.21
C SER A 98 -20.02 2.20 7.32
N HIS A 99 -19.01 1.84 6.52
CA HIS A 99 -18.34 0.55 6.64
C HIS A 99 -17.48 0.44 7.90
N ASN A 100 -17.07 1.56 8.48
CA ASN A 100 -16.29 1.56 9.72
C ASN A 100 -17.06 0.95 10.90
N ASP A 101 -18.39 1.04 10.91
CA ASP A 101 -19.23 0.32 11.88
C ASP A 101 -19.12 -1.20 11.73
N VAL A 102 -18.98 -1.68 10.49
CA VAL A 102 -18.75 -3.11 10.20
C VAL A 102 -17.32 -3.50 10.59
N ILE A 103 -16.32 -2.70 10.23
CA ILE A 103 -14.91 -2.91 10.61
C ILE A 103 -14.78 -2.99 12.14
N ALA A 104 -15.45 -2.14 12.89
CA ALA A 104 -15.43 -2.13 14.34
C ALA A 104 -15.86 -3.48 14.98
N THR A 105 -16.62 -4.31 14.26
CA THR A 105 -17.04 -5.63 14.73
C THR A 105 -16.01 -6.73 14.53
N VAL A 106 -14.95 -6.50 13.72
CA VAL A 106 -13.94 -7.52 13.40
C VAL A 106 -13.30 -8.16 14.62
N PRO A 107 -12.92 -7.45 15.70
CA PRO A 107 -12.33 -8.07 16.88
C PRO A 107 -13.24 -9.06 17.60
N SER A 108 -14.57 -8.93 17.46
CA SER A 108 -15.51 -9.90 18.02
C SER A 108 -15.58 -11.21 17.24
N VAL A 109 -15.12 -11.20 15.96
CA VAL A 109 -15.10 -12.36 15.06
C VAL A 109 -13.71 -12.97 14.98
N ILE A 110 -12.68 -12.13 15.03
CA ILE A 110 -11.25 -12.51 14.98
C ILE A 110 -10.58 -11.92 16.23
N PRO A 111 -10.40 -12.71 17.30
CA PRO A 111 -9.85 -12.20 18.58
C PRO A 111 -8.45 -11.58 18.47
N GLN A 112 -7.65 -11.98 17.48
CA GLN A 112 -6.31 -11.43 17.21
C GLN A 112 -6.36 -10.11 16.43
N ALA A 113 -7.54 -9.70 15.95
CA ALA A 113 -7.69 -8.49 15.17
C ALA A 113 -7.75 -7.24 16.05
N GLN A 114 -7.21 -6.14 15.50
CA GLN A 114 -7.32 -4.81 16.07
C GLN A 114 -7.63 -3.80 14.97
N VAL A 115 -8.54 -2.89 15.26
CA VAL A 115 -8.92 -1.83 14.33
C VAL A 115 -7.95 -0.66 14.44
N ILE A 116 -7.53 -0.14 13.30
CA ILE A 116 -6.70 1.06 13.19
C ILE A 116 -7.59 2.19 12.69
N GLY A 117 -7.87 3.14 13.59
CA GLY A 117 -8.77 4.27 13.29
C GLY A 117 -8.20 5.22 12.25
N SER A 118 -9.07 5.73 11.37
CA SER A 118 -8.74 6.66 10.31
C SER A 118 -9.20 8.11 10.56
N SER A 119 -9.89 8.37 11.67
CA SER A 119 -10.32 9.74 12.02
C SER A 119 -9.17 10.75 11.93
N GLY A 120 -9.38 11.88 11.25
CA GLY A 120 -8.38 12.91 11.01
C GLY A 120 -7.34 12.60 9.92
N CYS A 121 -7.34 11.39 9.32
CA CYS A 121 -6.51 11.09 8.16
C CYS A 121 -7.08 11.81 6.93
N THR A 122 -6.33 12.75 6.37
CA THR A 122 -6.79 13.59 5.27
C THR A 122 -7.00 12.81 3.97
N VAL A 123 -7.94 13.27 3.14
CA VAL A 123 -8.43 12.53 1.98
C VAL A 123 -8.08 13.17 0.65
N ALA A 124 -8.13 12.38 -0.40
CA ALA A 124 -8.07 12.84 -1.78
C ALA A 124 -9.41 13.48 -2.21
N PHE A 125 -9.44 14.03 -3.41
CA PHE A 125 -10.62 14.76 -3.94
C PHE A 125 -11.88 13.91 -4.09
N ASP A 126 -11.74 12.58 -4.16
CA ASP A 126 -12.85 11.64 -4.34
C ASP A 126 -13.53 11.23 -3.02
N ASN A 127 -13.03 11.64 -1.88
CA ASN A 127 -13.49 11.25 -0.54
C ASN A 127 -13.56 9.72 -0.33
N LEU A 128 -12.89 8.96 -1.20
CA LEU A 128 -12.80 7.51 -1.17
C LEU A 128 -11.41 7.05 -0.74
N HIS A 129 -10.38 7.72 -1.25
CA HIS A 129 -8.99 7.42 -0.97
C HIS A 129 -8.38 8.45 -0.02
N PHE A 130 -7.42 8.05 0.78
CA PHE A 130 -6.59 9.00 1.54
C PHE A 130 -5.62 9.71 0.59
N ASN A 131 -5.31 10.96 0.89
CA ASN A 131 -4.19 11.62 0.25
C ASN A 131 -2.85 11.14 0.86
N ALA A 132 -1.72 11.60 0.33
CA ALA A 132 -0.41 11.18 0.79
C ALA A 132 -0.17 11.43 2.30
N ALA A 133 -0.67 12.53 2.87
CA ALA A 133 -0.57 12.81 4.30
C ALA A 133 -1.45 11.86 5.13
N GLY A 134 -2.67 11.59 4.66
CA GLY A 134 -3.59 10.64 5.29
C GLY A 134 -3.03 9.22 5.30
N TYR A 135 -2.48 8.74 4.18
CA TYR A 135 -1.83 7.42 4.14
C TYR A 135 -0.61 7.33 5.06
N ARG A 136 0.22 8.37 5.14
CA ARG A 136 1.36 8.39 6.09
C ARG A 136 0.90 8.33 7.53
N GLU A 137 -0.13 9.09 7.90
CA GLU A 137 -0.66 9.06 9.26
C GLU A 137 -1.30 7.70 9.58
N LEU A 138 -2.11 7.16 8.67
CA LEU A 138 -2.68 5.83 8.86
C LEU A 138 -1.59 4.75 8.98
N GLY A 139 -0.58 4.79 8.11
CA GLY A 139 0.59 3.90 8.16
C GLY A 139 1.36 4.01 9.48
N ARG A 140 1.55 5.24 9.99
CA ARG A 140 2.16 5.47 11.31
C ARG A 140 1.36 4.78 12.42
N ARG A 141 0.03 4.87 12.39
CA ARG A 141 -0.86 4.21 13.38
C ARG A 141 -0.73 2.70 13.31
N TYR A 142 -0.71 2.11 12.11
CA TYR A 142 -0.44 0.68 11.92
C TYR A 142 0.91 0.28 12.52
N GLY A 143 1.96 1.03 12.18
CA GLY A 143 3.32 0.75 12.66
C GLY A 143 3.44 0.82 14.17
N LEU A 144 2.94 1.88 14.81
CA LEU A 144 2.94 2.03 16.26
C LEU A 144 2.19 0.88 16.95
N ARG A 145 1.01 0.54 16.41
CA ARG A 145 0.22 -0.55 17.00
C ARG A 145 0.90 -1.90 16.85
N MET A 146 1.50 -2.17 15.70
CA MET A 146 2.26 -3.41 15.49
C MET A 146 3.47 -3.50 16.44
N LEU A 147 4.24 -2.43 16.59
CA LEU A 147 5.37 -2.38 17.51
C LEU A 147 4.95 -2.66 18.96
N GLN A 148 3.84 -2.07 19.42
CA GLN A 148 3.28 -2.36 20.75
C GLN A 148 2.92 -3.84 20.92
N LEU A 149 2.28 -4.44 19.90
CA LEU A 149 1.91 -5.87 19.94
C LEU A 149 3.13 -6.80 19.92
N LEU A 150 4.22 -6.34 19.34
CA LEU A 150 5.52 -7.05 19.36
C LEU A 150 6.34 -6.80 20.63
N GLY A 151 5.83 -6.00 21.57
CA GLY A 151 6.49 -5.73 22.85
C GLY A 151 7.56 -4.62 22.81
N TYR A 152 7.60 -3.82 21.75
CA TYR A 152 8.48 -2.65 21.67
C TYR A 152 7.84 -1.44 22.32
N ASP A 153 8.66 -0.59 22.96
CA ASP A 153 8.20 0.73 23.41
C ASP A 153 7.96 1.63 22.19
N ALA A 154 6.69 1.82 21.88
CA ALA A 154 6.23 2.63 20.76
C ALA A 154 5.68 3.99 21.23
N SER A 155 6.30 4.61 22.22
CA SER A 155 6.05 6.03 22.51
C SER A 155 6.40 6.83 21.27
N ALA A 156 5.39 7.51 20.68
CA ALA A 156 5.58 8.27 19.44
C ALA A 156 6.65 9.33 19.66
N PRO A 157 7.70 9.41 18.81
CA PRO A 157 8.58 10.57 18.83
C PRO A 157 7.73 11.82 18.58
N ALA A 158 7.97 12.87 19.35
CA ALA A 158 7.32 14.16 19.19
C ALA A 158 7.47 14.60 17.72
N GLN A 159 6.34 14.92 17.07
CA GLN A 159 6.36 15.44 15.71
C GLN A 159 7.15 16.75 15.70
N SER A 160 8.31 16.76 15.08
CA SER A 160 8.89 18.00 14.61
C SER A 160 8.12 18.41 13.36
N GLN A 161 7.31 19.45 13.47
CA GLN A 161 6.71 20.12 12.31
C GLN A 161 7.83 20.86 11.59
N ASN A 162 8.49 20.20 10.65
CA ASN A 162 9.31 20.87 9.66
C ASN A 162 8.50 21.00 8.39
N GLU A 163 8.07 22.22 8.09
CA GLU A 163 7.57 22.61 6.79
C GLU A 163 8.62 22.27 5.73
N CYS A 164 8.20 21.49 4.73
CA CYS A 164 9.06 21.04 3.64
C CYS A 164 9.30 22.21 2.68
N ASN A 165 10.47 22.82 2.75
CA ASN A 165 10.98 23.71 1.70
C ASN A 165 11.70 22.87 0.64
N LEU A 166 11.09 22.79 -0.54
CA LEU A 166 11.61 22.10 -1.73
C LEU A 166 12.77 22.91 -2.35
N THR A 167 13.98 22.72 -1.88
CA THR A 167 15.20 23.02 -2.67
C THR A 167 16.36 22.19 -2.15
N ASP A 168 17.07 21.55 -3.10
CA ASP A 168 18.35 20.90 -2.98
C ASP A 168 18.36 19.39 -2.67
N ASN A 169 19.19 18.68 -3.43
CA ASN A 169 19.57 17.27 -3.31
C ASN A 169 20.08 16.90 -1.91
N VAL A 170 19.21 16.82 -0.92
CA VAL A 170 19.60 16.49 0.46
C VAL A 170 19.33 15.02 0.69
N MET A 171 20.38 14.30 1.00
CA MET A 171 20.32 12.96 1.57
C MET A 171 19.54 12.99 2.89
N VAL A 172 18.40 12.34 2.93
CA VAL A 172 17.58 12.24 4.15
C VAL A 172 18.06 11.08 4.98
N THR A 173 18.52 11.34 6.17
CA THR A 173 18.94 10.33 7.14
C THR A 173 17.78 9.93 8.03
N GLY A 174 17.29 8.68 7.87
CA GLY A 174 16.49 7.97 8.88
C GLY A 174 15.10 8.49 9.22
N THR A 175 14.46 9.32 8.37
CA THR A 175 13.09 9.82 8.60
C THR A 175 12.18 9.53 7.41
N ASN A 176 10.89 9.24 7.68
CA ASN A 176 9.86 9.24 6.65
C ASN A 176 9.37 10.68 6.39
N PRO A 177 9.16 11.06 5.12
CA PRO A 177 9.33 10.27 3.91
C PRO A 177 10.81 10.06 3.53
N ILE A 178 11.12 8.91 2.91
CA ILE A 178 12.47 8.58 2.41
C ILE A 178 12.87 9.54 1.28
N ILE A 179 11.93 9.87 0.40
CA ILE A 179 12.12 10.77 -0.74
C ILE A 179 11.41 12.09 -0.41
N THR A 180 12.14 13.20 -0.44
CA THR A 180 11.62 14.53 -0.08
C THR A 180 11.76 15.55 -1.21
N ASN A 181 12.52 15.25 -2.25
CA ASN A 181 12.87 16.16 -3.35
C ASN A 181 11.90 16.05 -4.55
N GLN A 182 11.03 15.06 -4.56
CA GLN A 182 10.03 14.85 -5.62
C GLN A 182 8.81 14.08 -5.10
N PHE A 183 7.71 14.16 -5.85
CA PHE A 183 6.55 13.31 -5.60
C PHE A 183 6.74 11.95 -6.25
N THR A 184 6.38 10.89 -5.53
CA THR A 184 6.52 9.51 -5.99
C THR A 184 5.35 8.67 -5.53
N ALA A 185 5.01 7.63 -6.32
CA ALA A 185 3.95 6.69 -5.99
C ALA A 185 4.36 5.24 -6.30
N ASP A 186 3.58 4.30 -5.80
CA ASP A 186 3.61 2.87 -6.12
C ASP A 186 5.01 2.23 -6.15
N PRO A 187 5.88 2.46 -5.15
CA PRO A 187 7.24 1.96 -5.20
C PRO A 187 7.29 0.43 -5.07
N THR A 188 8.14 -0.20 -5.88
CA THR A 188 8.62 -1.55 -5.60
C THR A 188 10.03 -1.50 -5.01
N ALA A 189 10.42 -2.54 -4.29
CA ALA A 189 11.77 -2.67 -3.74
C ALA A 189 12.34 -4.06 -4.01
N ARG A 190 13.62 -4.11 -4.38
CA ARG A 190 14.36 -5.35 -4.64
C ARG A 190 15.74 -5.28 -3.98
N VAL A 191 16.26 -6.44 -3.61
CA VAL A 191 17.61 -6.56 -3.08
C VAL A 191 18.53 -7.14 -4.15
N PHE A 192 19.59 -6.40 -4.51
CA PHE A 192 20.64 -6.87 -5.39
C PHE A 192 22.00 -6.66 -4.70
N ASN A 193 22.79 -7.72 -4.62
CA ASN A 193 24.14 -7.66 -4.04
C ASN A 193 24.19 -7.05 -2.62
N GLY A 194 23.21 -7.37 -1.78
CA GLY A 194 23.14 -6.89 -0.39
C GLY A 194 22.69 -5.43 -0.22
N LYS A 195 22.34 -4.74 -1.31
CA LYS A 195 21.80 -3.39 -1.32
C LYS A 195 20.35 -3.42 -1.72
N ILE A 196 19.50 -2.66 -1.03
CA ILE A 196 18.11 -2.50 -1.43
C ILE A 196 18.00 -1.40 -2.48
N TYR A 197 17.22 -1.67 -3.51
CA TYR A 197 16.87 -0.71 -4.56
C TYR A 197 15.36 -0.49 -4.54
N MET A 198 14.95 0.76 -4.62
CA MET A 198 13.56 1.17 -4.65
C MET A 198 13.27 1.91 -5.97
N TYR A 199 12.20 1.50 -6.62
CA TYR A 199 11.77 1.98 -7.92
C TYR A 199 10.37 2.59 -7.78
N PRO A 200 10.23 3.89 -7.53
CA PRO A 200 8.95 4.58 -7.57
C PRO A 200 8.65 5.14 -8.96
N SER A 201 7.38 5.40 -9.25
CA SER A 201 7.01 6.35 -10.29
C SER A 201 7.34 7.78 -9.86
N HIS A 202 7.54 8.66 -10.83
CA HIS A 202 7.76 10.09 -10.60
C HIS A 202 6.51 10.87 -10.98
N ASP A 203 5.83 11.40 -9.99
CA ASP A 203 4.64 12.23 -10.19
C ASP A 203 5.03 13.67 -10.51
N ILE A 204 4.53 14.17 -11.62
CA ILE A 204 4.65 15.57 -12.04
C ILE A 204 3.30 16.29 -11.88
N PRO A 205 3.29 17.64 -11.90
CA PRO A 205 2.04 18.39 -11.96
C PRO A 205 1.17 17.87 -13.11
N SER A 206 -0.13 17.68 -12.83
CA SER A 206 -1.02 17.05 -13.79
C SER A 206 -1.02 17.78 -15.13
N VAL A 207 -0.73 17.07 -16.20
CA VAL A 207 -0.80 17.53 -17.59
C VAL A 207 -1.96 16.90 -18.34
N ILE A 208 -2.66 15.94 -17.71
CA ILE A 208 -3.81 15.24 -18.25
C ILE A 208 -5.06 15.63 -17.46
N THR A 209 -6.14 15.89 -18.18
CA THR A 209 -7.46 16.12 -17.59
C THR A 209 -8.45 15.09 -18.10
N HIS A 210 -9.36 14.66 -17.25
CA HIS A 210 -10.52 13.89 -17.65
C HIS A 210 -11.48 14.71 -18.50
N HIS A 211 -12.40 14.01 -19.15
CA HIS A 211 -13.47 14.64 -19.94
C HIS A 211 -14.40 15.56 -19.12
N ASP A 212 -14.44 15.38 -17.79
CA ASP A 212 -15.16 16.26 -16.86
C ASP A 212 -14.32 17.46 -16.38
N GLY A 213 -13.07 17.60 -16.86
CA GLY A 213 -12.15 18.67 -16.52
C GLY A 213 -11.37 18.47 -15.23
N SER A 214 -11.55 17.35 -14.52
CA SER A 214 -10.74 17.03 -13.35
C SER A 214 -9.32 16.64 -13.75
N ALA A 215 -8.34 16.96 -12.86
CA ALA A 215 -6.96 16.59 -13.06
C ALA A 215 -6.77 15.07 -12.87
N TRP A 216 -5.90 14.48 -13.70
CA TRP A 216 -5.50 13.07 -13.58
C TRP A 216 -4.05 12.95 -13.14
N PHE A 217 -3.67 11.78 -12.65
CA PHE A 217 -2.28 11.47 -12.34
C PHE A 217 -1.41 11.62 -13.59
N SER A 218 -0.22 12.18 -13.43
CA SER A 218 0.74 12.33 -14.52
C SER A 218 2.11 11.90 -14.04
N MET A 219 2.66 10.85 -14.66
CA MET A 219 3.95 10.24 -14.33
C MET A 219 4.71 10.03 -15.63
N GLU A 220 5.88 10.64 -15.75
CA GLU A 220 6.64 10.66 -17.01
C GLU A 220 7.83 9.72 -17.04
N ASP A 221 8.32 9.29 -15.86
CA ASP A 221 9.51 8.47 -15.76
C ASP A 221 9.53 7.62 -14.48
N TYR A 222 10.55 6.76 -14.39
CA TYR A 222 10.91 6.01 -13.19
C TYR A 222 12.27 6.48 -12.68
N HIS A 223 12.32 6.72 -11.37
CA HIS A 223 13.57 6.89 -10.64
C HIS A 223 14.01 5.59 -9.99
N VAL A 224 15.29 5.54 -9.59
CA VAL A 224 15.78 4.50 -8.70
C VAL A 224 16.55 5.11 -7.55
N PHE A 225 16.26 4.60 -6.37
CA PHE A 225 16.95 4.94 -5.12
C PHE A 225 17.57 3.67 -4.55
N SER A 226 18.70 3.78 -3.87
CA SER A 226 19.31 2.63 -3.20
C SER A 226 19.79 2.95 -1.79
N SER A 227 19.80 1.92 -0.93
CA SER A 227 20.30 1.99 0.43
C SER A 227 20.96 0.68 0.85
N GLU A 228 21.99 0.78 1.68
CA GLU A 228 22.64 -0.36 2.35
C GLU A 228 22.15 -0.53 3.78
N ASP A 229 21.59 0.52 4.38
CA ASP A 229 21.25 0.61 5.81
C ASP A 229 19.80 1.02 6.09
N LEU A 230 18.99 1.27 5.03
CA LEU A 230 17.61 1.77 5.09
C LEU A 230 17.45 3.18 5.69
N THR A 231 18.55 3.82 6.04
CA THR A 231 18.58 5.16 6.64
C THR A 231 19.16 6.20 5.70
N THR A 232 20.17 5.82 4.93
CA THR A 232 20.84 6.66 3.94
C THR A 232 20.46 6.18 2.55
N TRP A 233 19.88 7.05 1.74
CA TRP A 233 19.42 6.73 0.39
C TRP A 233 20.19 7.53 -0.67
N THR A 234 20.59 6.85 -1.72
CA THR A 234 21.21 7.46 -2.89
C THR A 234 20.18 7.54 -4.01
N ASP A 235 19.93 8.72 -4.53
CA ASP A 235 19.15 8.95 -5.74
C ASP A 235 20.06 8.73 -6.98
N HIS A 236 19.70 7.78 -7.84
CA HIS A 236 20.42 7.51 -9.09
C HIS A 236 19.78 8.22 -10.29
N GLY A 237 18.72 8.99 -10.05
CA GLY A 237 17.99 9.72 -11.07
C GLY A 237 17.06 8.85 -11.92
N VAL A 238 16.67 9.38 -13.06
CA VAL A 238 15.76 8.74 -14.01
C VAL A 238 16.44 7.57 -14.70
N ILE A 239 15.80 6.41 -14.68
CA ILE A 239 16.30 5.18 -15.33
C ILE A 239 15.53 4.82 -16.60
N VAL A 240 14.24 5.19 -16.69
CA VAL A 240 13.39 4.96 -17.86
C VAL A 240 12.46 6.17 -18.01
N ARG A 241 12.44 6.77 -19.19
CA ARG A 241 11.44 7.77 -19.56
C ARG A 241 10.36 7.14 -20.41
N GLN A 242 9.14 7.66 -20.33
CA GLN A 242 8.05 7.18 -21.15
C GLN A 242 8.34 7.25 -22.65
N GLU A 243 9.03 8.30 -23.11
CA GLU A 243 9.43 8.49 -24.51
C GLU A 243 10.45 7.44 -25.01
N ASP A 244 11.19 6.82 -24.08
CA ASP A 244 12.18 5.78 -24.40
C ASP A 244 11.54 4.38 -24.55
N VAL A 245 10.24 4.22 -24.27
CA VAL A 245 9.53 2.95 -24.34
C VAL A 245 8.92 2.75 -25.73
N PRO A 246 9.50 1.89 -26.61
CA PRO A 246 9.12 1.83 -28.03
C PRO A 246 7.69 1.41 -28.31
N TRP A 247 7.06 0.69 -27.40
CA TRP A 247 5.66 0.23 -27.49
C TRP A 247 4.71 1.09 -26.66
N GLY A 248 5.21 2.06 -25.90
CA GLY A 248 4.42 2.98 -25.08
C GLY A 248 3.80 4.09 -25.91
N LYS A 249 2.85 4.81 -25.29
CA LYS A 249 2.37 6.08 -25.82
C LYS A 249 3.20 7.20 -25.20
N PRO A 250 3.99 7.94 -25.97
CA PRO A 250 4.97 8.90 -25.42
C PRO A 250 4.35 10.08 -24.66
N ASP A 251 3.05 10.32 -24.82
CA ASP A 251 2.28 11.41 -24.22
C ASP A 251 1.19 10.94 -23.25
N ALA A 252 1.24 9.69 -22.80
CA ALA A 252 0.21 9.15 -21.92
C ALA A 252 0.41 9.52 -20.44
N TYR A 253 1.63 9.87 -20.06
CA TYR A 253 2.00 10.18 -18.66
C TYR A 253 1.55 9.10 -17.66
N SER A 254 1.72 7.83 -18.04
CA SER A 254 1.19 6.65 -17.35
C SER A 254 2.29 5.68 -16.93
N MET A 255 3.42 6.20 -16.46
CA MET A 255 4.54 5.40 -15.93
C MET A 255 4.23 4.96 -14.48
N TRP A 256 3.23 4.08 -14.33
CA TRP A 256 2.70 3.64 -13.04
C TRP A 256 3.37 2.35 -12.54
N ALA A 257 3.40 2.20 -11.21
CA ALA A 257 3.70 0.96 -10.51
C ALA A 257 4.88 0.18 -11.09
N PRO A 258 6.10 0.75 -11.10
CA PRO A 258 7.29 0.08 -11.66
C PRO A 258 7.64 -1.18 -10.88
N ASP A 259 8.24 -2.14 -11.57
CA ASP A 259 8.90 -3.28 -10.96
C ASP A 259 10.22 -3.57 -11.68
N CYS A 260 11.10 -4.30 -11.01
CA CYS A 260 12.42 -4.66 -11.53
C CYS A 260 12.72 -6.12 -11.22
N VAL A 261 13.36 -6.78 -12.17
CA VAL A 261 13.85 -8.15 -12.01
C VAL A 261 15.26 -8.25 -12.59
N GLU A 262 16.14 -8.94 -11.86
CA GLU A 262 17.45 -9.32 -12.38
C GLU A 262 17.30 -10.51 -13.35
N LYS A 263 17.98 -10.42 -14.48
CA LYS A 263 18.06 -11.52 -15.44
C LYS A 263 19.53 -11.83 -15.66
N ASP A 264 19.89 -13.12 -15.48
CA ASP A 264 21.21 -13.70 -15.78
C ASP A 264 21.53 -13.65 -17.27
#